data_dec2c40244ea109ec0cfb0d885ad28bd
#
_entry.id   dec2c40244ea109ec0cfb0d885ad28bd
#
_cell.length_a   1.000
_cell.length_b   1.000
_cell.length_c   1.000
_cell.angle_alpha   90.00
_cell.angle_beta   90.00
_cell.angle_gamma   90.00
#
_symmetry.space_group_name_H-M   'P 1'
#
loop_
_entity.id
_entity.type
_entity.pdbx_description
1 polymer ?
#
loop_
_entity_poly.entity_id
_entity_poly.type
_entity_poly.pdbx_seq_one_letter_code
_entity_poly.pdbx_strand_id
1 'polypeptide(L)'
;MKTIIIIPARWESVRLPGKPLAMIGDKPMIQHTWERACESNADEVIIACDSKIVYDAAIKFGAKVIWTPDAETGTERVFGVFKQKTKDVDFIINVQGDEPFINPKDINEVIKVVHSNPDKVATMRTDLIGNEGKDPNVVKAIC
;
A
#
# COMPACT_ATOMS: atom_id res chain seq x y z
N MET A 1 -4.99 7.72 -18.48
CA MET A 1 -4.60 8.25 -17.14
C MET A 1 -3.72 7.23 -16.46
N LYS A 2 -2.52 7.65 -16.09
CA LYS A 2 -1.55 6.76 -15.44
C LYS A 2 -1.81 6.65 -13.95
N THR A 3 -2.06 5.43 -13.48
CA THR A 3 -2.32 5.11 -12.08
C THR A 3 -1.23 4.22 -11.53
N ILE A 4 -0.60 4.63 -10.43
CA ILE A 4 0.39 3.80 -9.75
C ILE A 4 -0.10 3.39 -8.36
N ILE A 5 0.29 2.20 -7.93
CA ILE A 5 0.13 1.75 -6.55
C ILE A 5 1.44 1.95 -5.81
N ILE A 6 1.35 2.49 -4.60
CA ILE A 6 2.48 2.57 -3.69
C ILE A 6 2.14 1.76 -2.45
N ILE A 7 3.03 0.83 -2.11
CA ILE A 7 2.92 -0.04 -0.95
C ILE A 7 3.98 0.40 0.07
N PRO A 8 3.59 1.13 1.13
CA PRO A 8 4.54 1.51 2.17
C PRO A 8 4.91 0.28 3.02
N ALA A 9 6.21 0.10 3.26
CA ALA A 9 6.74 -0.99 4.05
C ALA A 9 7.76 -0.47 5.06
N ARG A 10 7.37 -0.42 6.33
CA ARG A 10 8.22 0.00 7.44
C ARG A 10 8.84 -1.22 8.11
N TRP A 11 10.14 -1.13 8.42
CA TRP A 11 10.80 -2.17 9.23
C TRP A 11 10.33 -2.16 10.68
N GLU A 12 10.31 -0.96 11.27
CA GLU A 12 9.87 -0.81 12.65
C GLU A 12 8.36 -0.74 12.75
N SER A 13 7.81 -1.66 13.52
CA SER A 13 6.42 -1.68 13.95
C SER A 13 6.42 -1.87 15.46
N VAL A 14 5.52 -1.19 16.16
CA VAL A 14 5.38 -1.27 17.61
C VAL A 14 5.08 -2.72 18.06
N ARG A 15 4.37 -3.49 17.24
CA ARG A 15 3.91 -4.85 17.57
C ARG A 15 4.84 -5.95 17.07
N LEU A 16 5.39 -5.80 15.89
CA LEU A 16 6.22 -6.83 15.24
C LEU A 16 7.28 -6.18 14.36
N PRO A 17 8.50 -5.97 14.86
CA PRO A 17 9.62 -5.52 14.04
C PRO A 17 9.86 -6.48 12.88
N GLY A 18 10.11 -5.94 11.69
CA GLY A 18 10.31 -6.76 10.50
C GLY A 18 9.05 -7.38 9.93
N LYS A 19 7.86 -6.91 10.34
CA LYS A 19 6.55 -7.39 9.88
C LYS A 19 6.44 -7.56 8.36
N PRO A 20 6.95 -6.67 7.50
CA PRO A 20 6.89 -6.86 6.05
C PRO A 20 7.53 -8.15 5.55
N LEU A 21 8.53 -8.66 6.25
CA LEU A 21 9.23 -9.89 5.91
C LEU A 21 8.77 -11.11 6.70
N ALA A 22 7.73 -10.98 7.53
CA ALA A 22 7.11 -12.12 8.21
C ALA A 22 6.56 -13.10 7.17
N MET A 23 6.92 -14.38 7.32
CA MET A 23 6.54 -15.40 6.34
C MET A 23 5.07 -15.78 6.47
N ILE A 24 4.37 -15.80 5.33
CA ILE A 24 3.03 -16.36 5.19
C ILE A 24 3.14 -17.48 4.15
N GLY A 25 3.16 -18.71 4.60
CA GLY A 25 3.51 -19.84 3.74
C GLY A 25 4.99 -19.76 3.33
N ASP A 26 5.24 -19.76 2.04
CA ASP A 26 6.59 -19.76 1.43
C ASP A 26 7.09 -18.37 1.00
N LYS A 27 6.31 -17.32 1.27
CA LYS A 27 6.61 -15.94 0.84
C LYS A 27 6.44 -14.94 1.99
N PRO A 28 7.26 -13.86 2.02
CA PRO A 28 7.06 -12.81 3.00
C PRO A 28 5.75 -12.05 2.74
N MET A 29 5.17 -11.50 3.79
CA MET A 29 3.89 -10.77 3.75
C MET A 29 3.88 -9.70 2.66
N ILE A 30 4.93 -8.89 2.55
CA ILE A 30 5.02 -7.81 1.56
C ILE A 30 4.98 -8.33 0.12
N GLN A 31 5.51 -9.52 -0.13
CA GLN A 31 5.46 -10.15 -1.46
C GLN A 31 4.02 -10.54 -1.83
N HIS A 32 3.25 -11.08 -0.87
CA HIS A 32 1.83 -11.38 -1.10
C HIS A 32 1.05 -10.11 -1.47
N THR A 33 1.23 -9.04 -0.71
CA THR A 33 0.58 -7.75 -0.99
C THR A 33 0.97 -7.22 -2.37
N TRP A 34 2.25 -7.25 -2.70
CA TRP A 34 2.77 -6.80 -3.98
C TRP A 34 2.21 -7.63 -5.15
N GLU A 35 2.20 -8.95 -5.04
CA GLU A 35 1.65 -9.83 -6.08
C GLU A 35 0.16 -9.55 -6.34
N ARG A 36 -0.63 -9.37 -5.26
CA ARG A 36 -2.04 -8.98 -5.38
C ARG A 36 -2.20 -7.63 -6.08
N ALA A 37 -1.41 -6.66 -5.70
CA ALA A 37 -1.44 -5.34 -6.34
C ALA A 37 -1.08 -5.42 -7.83
N CYS A 38 -0.12 -6.25 -8.20
CA CYS A 38 0.26 -6.47 -9.59
C CYS A 38 -0.85 -7.11 -10.45
N GLU A 39 -1.78 -7.83 -9.84
CA GLU A 39 -2.95 -8.38 -10.55
C GLU A 39 -4.04 -7.34 -10.83
N SER A 40 -3.93 -6.14 -10.28
CA SER A 40 -4.87 -5.05 -10.54
C SER A 40 -4.61 -4.36 -11.88
N ASN A 41 -5.49 -3.43 -12.24
CA ASN A 41 -5.38 -2.64 -13.46
C ASN A 41 -4.45 -1.42 -13.32
N ALA A 42 -3.67 -1.30 -12.25
CA ALA A 42 -2.69 -0.24 -12.10
C ALA A 42 -1.56 -0.38 -13.12
N ASP A 43 -1.03 0.75 -13.58
CA ASP A 43 0.05 0.78 -14.57
C ASP A 43 1.41 0.40 -13.97
N GLU A 44 1.59 0.65 -12.67
CA GLU A 44 2.85 0.39 -11.97
C GLU A 44 2.58 0.13 -10.48
N VAL A 45 3.36 -0.77 -9.89
CA VAL A 45 3.34 -1.04 -8.45
C VAL A 45 4.73 -0.81 -7.87
N ILE A 46 4.82 0.02 -6.84
CA ILE A 46 6.08 0.42 -6.20
C ILE A 46 6.01 0.12 -4.71
N ILE A 47 7.04 -0.51 -4.18
CA ILE A 47 7.25 -0.65 -2.73
C ILE A 47 8.10 0.52 -2.25
N ALA A 48 7.65 1.23 -1.23
CA ALA A 48 8.38 2.30 -0.58
C ALA A 48 8.84 1.84 0.80
N CYS A 49 10.14 1.79 1.05
CA CYS A 49 10.69 1.27 2.30
C CYS A 49 11.81 2.12 2.89
N ASP A 50 12.09 1.88 4.17
CA ASP A 50 13.12 2.54 4.97
C ASP A 50 14.21 1.57 5.46
N SER A 51 14.18 0.34 5.04
CA SER A 51 15.10 -0.71 5.50
C SER A 51 15.78 -1.37 4.32
N LYS A 52 17.11 -1.49 4.41
CA LYS A 52 17.91 -2.21 3.40
C LYS A 52 17.47 -3.68 3.28
N ILE A 53 17.08 -4.30 4.38
CA ILE A 53 16.65 -5.71 4.39
C ILE A 53 15.37 -5.88 3.58
N VAL A 54 14.39 -4.99 3.76
CA VAL A 54 13.15 -4.97 2.99
C VAL A 54 13.43 -4.63 1.52
N TYR A 55 14.28 -3.64 1.28
CA TYR A 55 14.70 -3.24 -0.06
C TYR A 55 15.29 -4.42 -0.83
N ASP A 56 16.30 -5.08 -0.26
CA ASP A 56 16.97 -6.20 -0.91
C ASP A 56 16.02 -7.39 -1.16
N ALA A 57 15.15 -7.69 -0.21
CA ALA A 57 14.12 -8.73 -0.36
C ALA A 57 13.15 -8.40 -1.50
N ALA A 58 12.69 -7.17 -1.58
CA ALA A 58 11.74 -6.73 -2.61
C ALA A 58 12.36 -6.74 -4.01
N ILE A 59 13.60 -6.29 -4.14
CA ILE A 59 14.35 -6.39 -5.41
C ILE A 59 14.49 -7.86 -5.83
N LYS A 60 14.76 -8.75 -4.88
CA LYS A 60 14.96 -10.17 -5.16
C LYS A 60 13.73 -10.85 -5.75
N PHE A 61 12.53 -10.46 -5.34
CA PHE A 61 11.31 -11.01 -5.95
C PHE A 61 10.76 -10.18 -7.13
N GLY A 62 11.51 -9.18 -7.59
CA GLY A 62 11.24 -8.46 -8.84
C GLY A 62 10.45 -7.17 -8.71
N ALA A 63 10.22 -6.65 -7.50
CA ALA A 63 9.48 -5.41 -7.31
C ALA A 63 10.33 -4.17 -7.65
N LYS A 64 9.66 -3.11 -8.09
CA LYS A 64 10.24 -1.77 -8.07
C LYS A 64 10.21 -1.22 -6.66
N VAL A 65 11.33 -0.71 -6.19
CA VAL A 65 11.48 -0.21 -4.82
C VAL A 65 12.01 1.21 -4.82
N ILE A 66 11.47 2.04 -3.96
CA ILE A 66 11.96 3.39 -3.71
C ILE A 66 12.33 3.53 -2.23
N TRP A 67 13.51 4.06 -2.00
CA TRP A 67 14.02 4.33 -0.66
C TRP A 67 13.36 5.60 -0.08
N THR A 68 12.79 5.49 1.11
CA THR A 68 12.07 6.58 1.79
C THR A 68 12.46 6.62 3.28
N PRO A 69 13.72 6.98 3.62
CA PRO A 69 14.23 6.85 4.99
C PRO A 69 13.56 7.80 5.99
N ASP A 70 13.16 8.99 5.55
CA ASP A 70 12.73 10.09 6.44
C ASP A 70 11.22 10.11 6.72
N ALA A 71 10.46 9.14 6.20
CA ALA A 71 9.02 9.10 6.41
C ALA A 71 8.67 8.43 7.75
N GLU A 72 7.93 9.12 8.62
CA GLU A 72 7.48 8.59 9.90
C GLU A 72 6.23 7.72 9.78
N THR A 73 5.37 8.02 8.80
CA THR A 73 4.11 7.29 8.57
C THR A 73 4.06 6.67 7.18
N GLY A 74 3.15 5.71 6.99
CA GLY A 74 2.89 5.13 5.67
C GLY A 74 2.45 6.18 4.66
N THR A 75 1.60 7.12 5.06
CA THR A 75 1.11 8.22 4.21
C THR A 75 2.23 9.16 3.77
N GLU A 76 3.12 9.55 4.69
CA GLU A 76 4.31 10.35 4.36
C GLU A 76 5.24 9.62 3.41
N ARG A 77 5.37 8.31 3.56
CA ARG A 77 6.17 7.47 2.68
C ARG A 77 5.62 7.45 1.26
N VAL A 78 4.31 7.30 1.12
CA VAL A 78 3.61 7.40 -0.17
C VAL A 78 3.82 8.78 -0.80
N PHE A 79 3.70 9.84 0.00
CA PHE A 79 3.93 11.21 -0.45
C PHE A 79 5.38 11.47 -0.89
N GLY A 80 6.35 10.87 -0.21
CA GLY A 80 7.77 10.93 -0.61
C GLY A 80 8.01 10.34 -1.99
N VAL A 81 7.37 9.23 -2.31
CA VAL A 81 7.41 8.62 -3.65
C VAL A 81 6.72 9.53 -4.67
N PHE A 82 5.57 10.08 -4.32
CA PHE A 82 4.85 11.02 -5.19
C PHE A 82 5.73 12.19 -5.62
N LYS A 83 6.42 12.84 -4.70
CA LYS A 83 7.32 13.96 -5.03
C LYS A 83 8.41 13.59 -6.05
N GLN A 84 8.84 12.33 -6.06
CA GLN A 84 9.86 11.85 -7.00
C GLN A 84 9.29 11.49 -8.38
N LYS A 85 7.99 11.20 -8.46
CA LYS A 85 7.32 10.65 -9.65
C LYS A 85 6.30 11.61 -10.31
N THR A 86 6.18 12.86 -9.85
CA THR A 86 5.07 13.75 -10.18
C THR A 86 4.87 14.10 -11.65
N LYS A 87 5.85 13.89 -12.52
CA LYS A 87 5.75 14.38 -13.90
C LYS A 87 4.87 13.54 -14.84
N ASP A 88 4.61 12.28 -14.47
CA ASP A 88 3.97 11.33 -15.39
C ASP A 88 2.89 10.46 -14.73
N VAL A 89 2.35 10.89 -13.59
CA VAL A 89 1.36 10.10 -12.83
C VAL A 89 0.12 10.94 -12.54
N ASP A 90 -1.04 10.43 -12.92
CA ASP A 90 -2.31 11.09 -12.68
C ASP A 90 -2.93 10.70 -11.33
N PHE A 91 -2.80 9.43 -10.93
CA PHE A 91 -3.38 8.91 -9.69
C PHE A 91 -2.43 8.02 -8.92
N ILE A 92 -2.51 8.11 -7.59
CA ILE A 92 -1.79 7.25 -6.66
C ILE A 92 -2.79 6.51 -5.79
N ILE A 93 -2.63 5.20 -5.74
CA ILE A 93 -3.37 4.31 -4.84
C ILE A 93 -2.42 3.85 -3.73
N ASN A 94 -2.80 4.11 -2.49
CA ASN A 94 -2.07 3.61 -1.33
C ASN A 94 -2.64 2.24 -0.93
N VAL A 95 -1.84 1.20 -1.06
CA VAL A 95 -2.16 -0.14 -0.57
C VAL A 95 -1.23 -0.45 0.60
N GLN A 96 -1.79 -0.70 1.77
CA GLN A 96 -0.97 -0.97 2.96
C GLN A 96 -0.20 -2.29 2.81
N GLY A 97 1.06 -2.30 3.25
CA GLY A 97 1.93 -3.47 3.14
C GLY A 97 1.44 -4.68 3.95
N ASP A 98 0.56 -4.47 4.93
CA ASP A 98 -0.06 -5.51 5.77
C ASP A 98 -1.44 -5.99 5.28
N GLU A 99 -1.68 -5.87 3.98
CA GLU A 99 -2.88 -6.36 3.29
C GLU A 99 -2.56 -7.53 2.34
N PRO A 100 -1.99 -8.66 2.85
CA PRO A 100 -1.52 -9.75 1.98
C PRO A 100 -2.64 -10.48 1.24
N PHE A 101 -3.88 -10.31 1.68
CA PHE A 101 -5.06 -10.93 1.08
C PHE A 101 -5.99 -9.92 0.39
N ILE A 102 -5.49 -8.71 0.12
CA ILE A 102 -6.29 -7.70 -0.59
C ILE A 102 -6.77 -8.27 -1.94
N ASN A 103 -8.03 -8.02 -2.26
CA ASN A 103 -8.60 -8.47 -3.52
C ASN A 103 -8.24 -7.48 -4.63
N PRO A 104 -7.58 -7.92 -5.71
CA PRO A 104 -7.30 -7.04 -6.86
C PRO A 104 -8.54 -6.37 -7.45
N LYS A 105 -9.71 -6.99 -7.35
CA LYS A 105 -10.98 -6.40 -7.79
C LYS A 105 -11.35 -5.16 -6.99
N ASP A 106 -11.08 -5.15 -5.69
CA ASP A 106 -11.33 -3.99 -4.84
C ASP A 106 -10.42 -2.83 -5.22
N ILE A 107 -9.17 -3.11 -5.53
CA ILE A 107 -8.23 -2.11 -6.07
C ILE A 107 -8.77 -1.54 -7.39
N ASN A 108 -9.26 -2.39 -8.28
CA ASN A 108 -9.82 -1.97 -9.57
C ASN A 108 -11.06 -1.08 -9.41
N GLU A 109 -11.90 -1.34 -8.41
CA GLU A 109 -13.04 -0.47 -8.10
C GLU A 109 -12.59 0.92 -7.63
N VAL A 110 -11.56 1.00 -6.79
CA VAL A 110 -10.99 2.29 -6.39
C VAL A 110 -10.42 3.03 -7.60
N ILE A 111 -9.68 2.35 -8.47
CA ILE A 111 -9.15 2.94 -9.72
C ILE A 111 -10.28 3.52 -10.57
N LYS A 112 -11.35 2.77 -10.75
CA LYS A 112 -12.52 3.20 -11.52
C LYS A 112 -13.16 4.45 -10.92
N VAL A 113 -13.33 4.49 -9.60
CA VAL A 113 -13.92 5.64 -8.90
C VAL A 113 -13.07 6.89 -9.04
N VAL A 114 -11.75 6.81 -8.85
CA VAL A 114 -10.87 7.99 -8.97
C VAL A 114 -10.79 8.48 -10.41
N HIS A 115 -10.80 7.60 -11.40
CA HIS A 115 -10.83 8.00 -12.81
C HIS A 115 -12.12 8.76 -13.18
N SER A 116 -13.24 8.40 -12.55
CA SER A 116 -14.52 9.07 -12.75
C SER A 116 -14.67 10.36 -11.94
N ASN A 117 -13.84 10.55 -10.92
CA ASN A 117 -13.89 11.69 -9.99
C ASN A 117 -12.48 12.21 -9.71
N PRO A 118 -11.78 12.77 -10.71
CA PRO A 118 -10.34 13.07 -10.59
C PRO A 118 -9.99 14.13 -9.56
N ASP A 119 -10.96 14.90 -9.09
CA ASP A 119 -10.83 15.95 -8.08
C ASP A 119 -11.15 15.46 -6.65
N LYS A 120 -11.41 14.16 -6.48
CA LYS A 120 -11.80 13.58 -5.19
C LYS A 120 -10.82 12.52 -4.71
N VAL A 121 -10.81 12.30 -3.41
CA VAL A 121 -10.12 11.17 -2.77
C VAL A 121 -11.12 10.05 -2.57
N ALA A 122 -10.73 8.84 -2.94
CA ALA A 122 -11.54 7.63 -2.73
C ALA A 122 -10.87 6.70 -1.72
N THR A 123 -11.67 6.04 -0.91
CA THR A 123 -11.20 4.99 0.02
C THR A 123 -12.21 3.85 0.08
N MET A 124 -11.72 2.66 0.35
CA MET A 124 -12.57 1.50 0.62
C MET A 124 -13.06 1.54 2.05
N ARG A 125 -14.27 1.09 2.26
CA ARG A 125 -14.85 0.91 3.60
C ARG A 125 -15.63 -0.41 3.66
N THR A 126 -15.80 -0.90 4.89
CA THR A 126 -16.67 -2.01 5.20
C THR A 126 -17.55 -1.63 6.40
N ASP A 127 -18.67 -2.32 6.56
CA ASP A 127 -19.53 -2.11 7.71
C ASP A 127 -18.85 -2.63 8.98
N LEU A 128 -19.08 -1.95 10.10
CA LEU A 128 -18.59 -2.37 11.41
C LEU A 128 -19.36 -3.61 11.88
N ILE A 129 -18.65 -4.53 12.51
CA ILE A 129 -19.20 -5.78 13.03
C ILE A 129 -19.11 -5.76 14.56
N GLY A 130 -20.24 -6.02 15.24
CA GLY A 130 -20.30 -6.09 16.70
C GLY A 130 -19.86 -4.79 17.37
N ASN A 131 -18.83 -4.86 18.23
CA ASN A 131 -18.32 -3.73 19.03
C ASN A 131 -17.19 -2.94 18.36
N GLU A 132 -16.87 -3.17 17.10
CA GLU A 132 -15.78 -2.50 16.38
C GLU A 132 -15.91 -0.98 16.39
N GLY A 133 -17.15 -0.44 16.41
CA GLY A 133 -17.37 1.00 16.51
C GLY A 133 -16.83 1.66 17.76
N LYS A 134 -16.64 0.89 18.84
CA LYS A 134 -16.10 1.34 20.12
C LYS A 134 -14.61 1.02 20.29
N ASP A 135 -14.02 0.21 19.43
CA ASP A 135 -12.62 -0.17 19.48
C ASP A 135 -11.75 0.98 18.93
N PRO A 136 -10.84 1.58 19.72
CA PRO A 136 -9.98 2.66 19.27
C PRO A 136 -8.94 2.21 18.21
N ASN A 137 -8.68 0.90 18.10
CA ASN A 137 -7.74 0.35 17.11
C ASN A 137 -8.39 0.13 15.73
N VAL A 138 -9.70 0.26 15.62
CA VAL A 138 -10.41 0.15 14.35
C VAL A 138 -10.59 1.54 13.74
N VAL A 139 -10.05 1.74 12.53
CA VAL A 139 -10.22 2.97 11.77
C VAL A 139 -11.64 3.03 11.19
N LYS A 140 -12.33 4.15 11.42
CA LYS A 140 -13.72 4.34 11.01
C LYS A 140 -13.81 5.43 9.95
N ALA A 141 -14.62 5.19 8.94
CA ALA A 141 -15.01 6.21 7.97
C ALA A 141 -16.32 6.86 8.45
N ILE A 142 -16.33 8.18 8.48
CA ILE A 142 -17.53 8.98 8.79
C ILE A 142 -18.01 9.58 7.48
N CYS A 143 -19.26 9.26 7.13
CA CYS A 143 -19.88 9.75 5.89
C CYS A 143 -20.84 10.90 6.16
#